data_f6dd8797c7e785955730950b6fb29cb2
#
_entry.id   f6dd8797c7e785955730950b6fb29cb2
#
_cell.length_a   1.000
_cell.length_b   1.000
_cell.length_c   1.000
_cell.angle_alpha   90.00
_cell.angle_beta   90.00
_cell.angle_gamma   90.00
#
_symmetry.space_group_name_H-M   'P 1'
#
loop_
_entity.id
_entity.type
_entity.pdbx_description
1 polymer ?
#
loop_
_entity_poly.entity_id
_entity_poly.type
_entity_poly.pdbx_seq_one_letter_code
_entity_poly.pdbx_strand_id
1 'polypeptide(L)'
;MPHTLIVLIGPTGVGKTELSLSIAEHFGTSIVSSDSRQLYADLKIGTAAPTPDQLARVPHHFVGTLKLTDYYSAAQYEAEVMTKLEELFQQNDVVVLTGGSMMYVDAICKGIDDIPTVDKETRELMLQRYEEEGLEQLCSKLKLLDPEYYNIVDLKNPKRVIHALEICYMTGKTYTSFRTRTTKERPFRIIKIGLTRDREELYDRINRRVDEMMKEGLLEEAKSVYEYKHLNSLNTVGYKEMFQYLDGEWTLDFAIEKIKQNSRIYSRKQMTWFKRDTDITWFHPDQKEEIMNHINNLLS
;
A
#
# COMPACT_ATOMS: atom_id res chain seq x y z
N MET A 1 -21.84 -14.59 16.10
CA MET A 1 -21.67 -13.14 15.80
C MET A 1 -21.33 -13.00 14.34
N PRO A 2 -21.66 -11.90 13.66
CA PRO A 2 -21.19 -11.72 12.29
C PRO A 2 -19.66 -11.63 12.30
N HIS A 3 -19.00 -12.28 11.34
CA HIS A 3 -17.54 -12.16 11.16
C HIS A 3 -17.14 -10.69 11.10
N THR A 4 -16.02 -10.34 11.74
CA THR A 4 -15.57 -8.95 11.85
C THR A 4 -14.12 -8.78 11.44
N LEU A 5 -13.86 -7.86 10.53
CA LEU A 5 -12.53 -7.41 10.15
C LEU A 5 -12.17 -6.15 10.94
N ILE A 6 -11.16 -6.24 11.81
CA ILE A 6 -10.58 -5.07 12.48
C ILE A 6 -9.51 -4.50 11.57
N VAL A 7 -9.70 -3.28 11.11
CA VAL A 7 -8.79 -2.58 10.19
C VAL A 7 -8.00 -1.53 10.96
N LEU A 8 -6.73 -1.85 11.26
CA LEU A 8 -5.81 -0.97 11.97
C LEU A 8 -4.93 -0.21 10.99
N ILE A 9 -5.18 1.07 10.85
CA ILE A 9 -4.52 1.94 9.86
C ILE A 9 -3.84 3.14 10.51
N GLY A 10 -3.03 3.83 9.73
CA GLY A 10 -2.33 5.04 10.14
C GLY A 10 -1.03 5.22 9.36
N PRO A 11 -0.35 6.35 9.53
CA PRO A 11 0.86 6.66 8.79
C PRO A 11 2.03 5.74 9.15
N THR A 12 3.02 5.70 8.27
CA THR A 12 4.29 5.04 8.60
C THR A 12 4.90 5.65 9.86
N GLY A 13 5.53 4.84 10.71
CA GLY A 13 6.15 5.29 11.97
C GLY A 13 5.19 5.49 13.14
N VAL A 14 3.86 5.39 12.97
CA VAL A 14 2.88 5.68 14.02
C VAL A 14 2.85 4.63 15.14
N GLY A 15 3.21 3.37 14.89
CA GLY A 15 3.22 2.30 15.90
C GLY A 15 2.18 1.20 15.68
N LYS A 16 1.74 0.97 14.44
CA LYS A 16 0.74 -0.07 14.11
C LYS A 16 1.17 -1.49 14.50
N THR A 17 2.43 -1.84 14.29
CA THR A 17 2.93 -3.22 14.40
C THR A 17 2.67 -3.84 15.76
N GLU A 18 3.13 -3.22 16.84
CA GLU A 18 2.92 -3.78 18.20
C GLU A 18 1.45 -3.82 18.61
N LEU A 19 0.68 -2.82 18.21
CA LEU A 19 -0.75 -2.82 18.50
C LEU A 19 -1.50 -3.90 17.73
N SER A 20 -1.17 -4.11 16.44
CA SER A 20 -1.79 -5.19 15.65
C SER A 20 -1.47 -6.57 16.21
N LEU A 21 -0.24 -6.80 16.69
CA LEU A 21 0.13 -8.04 17.38
C LEU A 21 -0.70 -8.22 18.67
N SER A 22 -0.77 -7.19 19.50
CA SER A 22 -1.54 -7.25 20.76
C SER A 22 -3.04 -7.53 20.50
N ILE A 23 -3.63 -6.92 19.47
CA ILE A 23 -5.03 -7.19 19.10
C ILE A 23 -5.18 -8.63 18.59
N ALA A 24 -4.30 -9.08 17.71
CA ALA A 24 -4.37 -10.42 17.14
C ALA A 24 -4.14 -11.52 18.21
N GLU A 25 -3.22 -11.31 19.14
CA GLU A 25 -3.01 -12.19 20.31
C GLU A 25 -4.25 -12.27 21.20
N HIS A 26 -4.89 -11.13 21.47
CA HIS A 26 -6.10 -11.06 22.30
C HIS A 26 -7.26 -11.88 21.71
N PHE A 27 -7.44 -11.83 20.40
CA PHE A 27 -8.50 -12.57 19.71
C PHE A 27 -8.05 -13.96 19.22
N GLY A 28 -6.80 -14.36 19.42
CA GLY A 28 -6.25 -15.62 18.96
C GLY A 28 -6.31 -15.78 17.42
N THR A 29 -6.07 -14.71 16.69
CA THR A 29 -6.28 -14.62 15.24
C THR A 29 -5.01 -14.26 14.47
N SER A 30 -5.13 -14.23 13.15
CA SER A 30 -4.06 -13.87 12.23
C SER A 30 -4.09 -12.39 11.83
N ILE A 31 -2.96 -11.90 11.33
CA ILE A 31 -2.83 -10.59 10.71
C ILE A 31 -2.77 -10.72 9.19
N VAL A 32 -3.56 -9.92 8.49
CA VAL A 32 -3.47 -9.70 7.05
C VAL A 32 -2.78 -8.38 6.79
N SER A 33 -1.63 -8.39 6.11
CA SER A 33 -0.90 -7.16 5.79
C SER A 33 -1.53 -6.43 4.60
N SER A 34 -1.81 -5.14 4.77
CA SER A 34 -2.20 -4.22 3.69
C SER A 34 -1.05 -3.25 3.35
N ASP A 35 0.17 -3.75 3.33
CA ASP A 35 1.34 -3.02 2.86
C ASP A 35 1.82 -3.58 1.51
N SER A 36 1.73 -2.77 0.46
CA SER A 36 2.04 -3.18 -0.92
C SER A 36 3.55 -3.43 -1.16
N ARG A 37 4.41 -3.11 -0.21
CA ARG A 37 5.86 -3.32 -0.35
C ARG A 37 6.35 -4.49 0.49
N GLN A 38 5.73 -4.75 1.62
CA GLN A 38 6.02 -5.93 2.44
C GLN A 38 5.64 -7.25 1.77
N LEU A 39 4.89 -7.23 0.67
CA LEU A 39 4.62 -8.41 -0.15
C LEU A 39 5.88 -9.04 -0.74
N TYR A 40 6.91 -8.23 -1.05
CA TYR A 40 8.12 -8.69 -1.73
C TYR A 40 9.13 -9.29 -0.74
N ALA A 41 9.51 -10.54 -0.96
CA ALA A 41 10.38 -11.31 -0.06
C ALA A 41 11.78 -10.69 0.14
N ASP A 42 12.27 -9.98 -0.87
CA ASP A 42 13.60 -9.37 -0.88
C ASP A 42 13.65 -8.00 -0.18
N LEU A 43 12.50 -7.41 0.16
CA LEU A 43 12.39 -6.06 0.71
C LEU A 43 11.98 -6.12 2.18
N LYS A 44 12.93 -6.35 3.08
CA LYS A 44 12.65 -6.52 4.52
C LYS A 44 12.91 -5.24 5.32
N ILE A 45 14.12 -4.71 5.22
CA ILE A 45 14.57 -3.56 6.02
C ILE A 45 13.89 -2.29 5.55
N GLY A 46 14.00 -1.96 4.26
CA GLY A 46 13.45 -0.73 3.70
C GLY A 46 11.93 -0.62 3.75
N THR A 47 11.23 -1.74 3.90
CA THR A 47 9.77 -1.78 4.09
C THR A 47 9.37 -1.92 5.55
N ALA A 48 10.33 -2.12 6.46
CA ALA A 48 10.13 -2.53 7.83
C ALA A 48 9.12 -3.68 7.94
N ALA A 49 9.38 -4.74 7.20
CA ALA A 49 8.61 -5.97 7.28
C ALA A 49 8.66 -6.55 8.70
N PRO A 50 7.65 -7.32 9.11
CA PRO A 50 7.65 -7.98 10.42
C PRO A 50 8.91 -8.82 10.61
N THR A 51 9.51 -8.72 11.80
CA THR A 51 10.69 -9.50 12.19
C THR A 51 10.34 -10.97 12.40
N PRO A 52 11.32 -11.91 12.36
CA PRO A 52 11.08 -13.31 12.68
C PRO A 52 10.38 -13.52 14.02
N ASP A 53 10.73 -12.75 15.05
CA ASP A 53 10.09 -12.82 16.37
C ASP A 53 8.63 -12.39 16.32
N GLN A 54 8.30 -11.34 15.56
CA GLN A 54 6.93 -10.89 15.36
C GLN A 54 6.09 -11.91 14.56
N LEU A 55 6.69 -12.52 13.53
CA LEU A 55 6.06 -13.60 12.76
C LEU A 55 5.83 -14.88 13.59
N ALA A 56 6.69 -15.15 14.56
CA ALA A 56 6.52 -16.28 15.49
C ALA A 56 5.40 -16.06 16.51
N ARG A 57 5.10 -14.79 16.88
CA ARG A 57 4.02 -14.46 17.82
C ARG A 57 2.64 -14.63 17.21
N VAL A 58 2.46 -14.16 15.98
CA VAL A 58 1.16 -14.15 15.28
C VAL A 58 1.37 -14.52 13.81
N PRO A 59 0.56 -15.40 13.23
CA PRO A 59 0.60 -15.66 11.80
C PRO A 59 0.28 -14.40 10.98
N HIS A 60 1.14 -14.10 10.01
CA HIS A 60 0.95 -12.99 9.07
C HIS A 60 0.73 -13.52 7.66
N HIS A 61 -0.24 -12.96 6.96
CA HIS A 61 -0.53 -13.24 5.57
C HIS A 61 -0.18 -12.03 4.71
N PHE A 62 0.22 -12.25 3.47
CA PHE A 62 0.64 -11.22 2.51
C PHE A 62 1.90 -10.45 2.93
N VAL A 63 2.87 -11.19 3.49
CA VAL A 63 4.21 -10.71 3.82
C VAL A 63 5.23 -11.64 3.17
N GLY A 64 6.12 -11.10 2.31
CA GLY A 64 7.20 -11.86 1.67
C GLY A 64 6.71 -12.97 0.73
N THR A 65 5.57 -12.80 0.09
CA THR A 65 4.93 -13.82 -0.77
C THR A 65 5.25 -13.67 -2.25
N LEU A 66 5.81 -12.55 -2.67
CA LEU A 66 6.09 -12.21 -4.06
C LEU A 66 7.59 -12.05 -4.33
N LYS A 67 8.00 -12.30 -5.57
CA LYS A 67 9.30 -11.93 -6.11
C LYS A 67 9.25 -10.49 -6.63
N LEU A 68 10.40 -9.82 -6.71
CA LEU A 68 10.49 -8.44 -7.23
C LEU A 68 9.92 -8.29 -8.64
N THR A 69 10.05 -9.34 -9.46
CA THR A 69 9.60 -9.38 -10.85
C THR A 69 8.10 -9.64 -11.02
N ASP A 70 7.42 -10.06 -9.95
CA ASP A 70 6.01 -10.38 -10.03
C ASP A 70 5.19 -9.09 -10.19
N TYR A 71 4.29 -9.12 -11.16
CA TYR A 71 3.28 -8.07 -11.31
C TYR A 71 2.17 -8.34 -10.30
N TYR A 72 1.84 -7.33 -9.49
CA TYR A 72 0.77 -7.45 -8.51
C TYR A 72 -0.04 -6.16 -8.41
N SER A 73 -1.33 -6.26 -8.64
CA SER A 73 -2.25 -5.13 -8.64
C SER A 73 -3.10 -5.10 -7.37
N ALA A 74 -3.75 -3.96 -7.13
CA ALA A 74 -4.71 -3.85 -6.03
C ALA A 74 -5.95 -4.75 -6.26
N ALA A 75 -6.30 -5.05 -7.51
CA ALA A 75 -7.38 -5.98 -7.84
C ALA A 75 -7.03 -7.42 -7.48
N GLN A 76 -5.80 -7.86 -7.80
CA GLN A 76 -5.31 -9.18 -7.38
C GLN A 76 -5.26 -9.27 -5.86
N TYR A 77 -4.74 -8.21 -5.20
CA TYR A 77 -4.74 -8.14 -3.73
C TYR A 77 -6.15 -8.27 -3.16
N GLU A 78 -7.15 -7.53 -3.68
CA GLU A 78 -8.54 -7.66 -3.23
C GLU A 78 -9.04 -9.11 -3.37
N ALA A 79 -8.89 -9.71 -4.54
CA ALA A 79 -9.37 -11.06 -4.82
C ALA A 79 -8.74 -12.11 -3.88
N GLU A 80 -7.42 -12.08 -3.75
CA GLU A 80 -6.69 -13.05 -2.91
C GLU A 80 -6.95 -12.85 -1.42
N VAL A 81 -7.03 -11.59 -0.95
CA VAL A 81 -7.34 -11.30 0.46
C VAL A 81 -8.78 -11.69 0.78
N MET A 82 -9.74 -11.45 -0.10
CA MET A 82 -11.12 -11.87 0.13
C MET A 82 -11.22 -13.39 0.29
N THR A 83 -10.55 -14.16 -0.57
CA THR A 83 -10.47 -15.63 -0.43
C THR A 83 -9.80 -16.03 0.89
N LYS A 84 -8.69 -15.36 1.26
CA LYS A 84 -8.00 -15.65 2.52
C LYS A 84 -8.85 -15.30 3.74
N LEU A 85 -9.62 -14.22 3.70
CA LEU A 85 -10.54 -13.86 4.79
C LEU A 85 -11.66 -14.90 4.95
N GLU A 86 -12.20 -15.46 3.86
CA GLU A 86 -13.17 -16.56 3.92
C GLU A 86 -12.59 -17.77 4.67
N GLU A 87 -11.34 -18.16 4.37
CA GLU A 87 -10.66 -19.25 5.08
C GLU A 87 -10.44 -18.95 6.57
N LEU A 88 -9.98 -17.73 6.89
CA LEU A 88 -9.70 -17.33 8.26
C LEU A 88 -10.97 -17.22 9.11
N PHE A 89 -12.05 -16.74 8.54
CA PHE A 89 -13.35 -16.65 9.21
C PHE A 89 -14.01 -18.01 9.48
N GLN A 90 -13.55 -19.09 8.85
CA GLN A 90 -13.97 -20.44 9.26
C GLN A 90 -13.41 -20.86 10.63
N GLN A 91 -12.33 -20.23 11.07
CA GLN A 91 -11.62 -20.56 12.30
C GLN A 91 -11.78 -19.50 13.40
N ASN A 92 -12.03 -18.25 13.02
CA ASN A 92 -12.05 -17.08 13.91
C ASN A 92 -13.19 -16.13 13.54
N ASP A 93 -13.93 -15.64 14.51
CA ASP A 93 -14.94 -14.60 14.29
C ASP A 93 -14.33 -13.23 13.99
N VAL A 94 -13.07 -13.02 14.36
CA VAL A 94 -12.33 -11.76 14.21
C VAL A 94 -11.05 -12.00 13.43
N VAL A 95 -10.73 -11.14 12.46
CA VAL A 95 -9.44 -11.09 11.75
C VAL A 95 -8.92 -9.66 11.78
N VAL A 96 -7.59 -9.48 11.85
CA VAL A 96 -6.94 -8.18 11.85
C VAL A 96 -6.32 -7.88 10.49
N LEU A 97 -6.69 -6.74 9.90
CA LEU A 97 -6.01 -6.17 8.73
C LEU A 97 -5.20 -4.97 9.19
N THR A 98 -3.92 -4.90 8.85
CA THR A 98 -3.08 -3.75 9.18
C THR A 98 -2.15 -3.36 8.05
N GLY A 99 -1.93 -2.06 7.91
CA GLY A 99 -0.98 -1.54 6.91
C GLY A 99 -1.12 -0.05 6.65
N GLY A 100 -0.36 0.40 5.68
CA GLY A 100 -0.31 1.82 5.31
C GLY A 100 -0.57 2.08 3.81
N SER A 101 -0.79 1.04 3.00
CA SER A 101 -1.06 1.21 1.57
C SER A 101 -2.52 1.54 1.34
N MET A 102 -2.78 2.82 1.12
CA MET A 102 -4.13 3.41 1.02
C MET A 102 -5.04 2.67 0.05
N MET A 103 -4.54 2.35 -1.15
CA MET A 103 -5.29 1.62 -2.17
C MET A 103 -5.64 0.19 -1.75
N TYR A 104 -4.76 -0.49 -0.98
CA TYR A 104 -4.99 -1.84 -0.50
C TYR A 104 -6.03 -1.87 0.62
N VAL A 105 -5.99 -0.89 1.52
CA VAL A 105 -7.03 -0.72 2.55
C VAL A 105 -8.38 -0.45 1.90
N ASP A 106 -8.45 0.49 0.95
CA ASP A 106 -9.69 0.80 0.24
C ASP A 106 -10.20 -0.40 -0.57
N ALA A 107 -9.30 -1.18 -1.21
CA ALA A 107 -9.65 -2.40 -1.94
C ALA A 107 -10.40 -3.40 -1.05
N ILE A 108 -9.97 -3.60 0.19
CA ILE A 108 -10.64 -4.52 1.11
C ILE A 108 -11.89 -3.89 1.72
N CYS A 109 -11.83 -2.63 2.14
CA CYS A 109 -12.94 -1.99 2.84
C CYS A 109 -14.11 -1.61 1.92
N LYS A 110 -13.81 -1.15 0.70
CA LYS A 110 -14.78 -0.58 -0.24
C LYS A 110 -14.91 -1.37 -1.53
N GLY A 111 -13.91 -2.17 -1.84
CA GLY A 111 -13.74 -2.75 -3.17
C GLY A 111 -13.11 -1.76 -4.15
N ILE A 112 -12.62 -2.29 -5.25
CA ILE A 112 -12.17 -1.50 -6.39
C ILE A 112 -12.96 -1.87 -7.61
N ASP A 113 -12.98 -0.95 -8.56
CA ASP A 113 -13.65 -1.15 -9.84
C ASP A 113 -13.05 -2.37 -10.57
N ASP A 114 -13.89 -3.14 -11.25
CA ASP A 114 -13.49 -4.33 -12.02
C ASP A 114 -12.88 -3.90 -13.37
N ILE A 115 -11.70 -3.27 -13.28
CA ILE A 115 -10.93 -2.86 -14.45
C ILE A 115 -10.14 -4.07 -14.95
N PRO A 116 -10.25 -4.42 -16.25
CA PRO A 116 -9.53 -5.55 -16.81
C PRO A 116 -8.01 -5.45 -16.62
N THR A 117 -7.37 -6.57 -16.31
CA THR A 117 -5.90 -6.62 -16.25
C THR A 117 -5.33 -6.42 -17.65
N VAL A 118 -4.42 -5.47 -17.77
CA VAL A 118 -3.76 -5.17 -19.05
C VAL A 118 -2.82 -6.32 -19.41
N ASP A 119 -2.99 -6.87 -20.61
CA ASP A 119 -2.07 -7.87 -21.16
C ASP A 119 -0.69 -7.27 -21.46
N LYS A 120 0.31 -8.16 -21.57
CA LYS A 120 1.70 -7.77 -21.78
C LYS A 120 1.91 -7.04 -23.10
N GLU A 121 1.27 -7.52 -24.16
CA GLU A 121 1.41 -6.95 -25.51
C GLU A 121 0.88 -5.52 -25.58
N THR A 122 -0.31 -5.28 -25.06
CA THR A 122 -0.89 -3.93 -24.97
C THR A 122 -0.01 -2.99 -24.15
N ARG A 123 0.56 -3.48 -23.04
CA ARG A 123 1.45 -2.68 -22.20
C ARG A 123 2.74 -2.29 -22.92
N GLU A 124 3.40 -3.24 -23.57
CA GLU A 124 4.62 -3.00 -24.34
C GLU A 124 4.36 -2.01 -25.49
N LEU A 125 3.25 -2.17 -26.20
CA LEU A 125 2.83 -1.24 -27.25
C LEU A 125 2.63 0.18 -26.73
N MET A 126 1.99 0.35 -25.57
CA MET A 126 1.74 1.69 -25.01
C MET A 126 3.01 2.35 -24.48
N LEU A 127 3.94 1.58 -23.93
CA LEU A 127 5.25 2.08 -23.51
C LEU A 127 6.09 2.52 -24.72
N GLN A 128 6.13 1.71 -25.78
CA GLN A 128 6.80 2.06 -27.03
C GLN A 128 6.22 3.37 -27.60
N ARG A 129 4.90 3.50 -27.68
CA ARG A 129 4.26 4.74 -28.14
C ARG A 129 4.60 5.94 -27.26
N TYR A 130 4.70 5.75 -25.95
CA TYR A 130 5.12 6.82 -25.07
C TYR A 130 6.55 7.30 -25.34
N GLU A 131 7.47 6.38 -25.65
CA GLU A 131 8.85 6.70 -26.02
C GLU A 131 8.94 7.39 -27.38
N GLU A 132 8.16 6.95 -28.36
CA GLU A 132 8.18 7.49 -29.74
C GLU A 132 7.43 8.82 -29.88
N GLU A 133 6.26 8.94 -29.27
CA GLU A 133 5.31 10.03 -29.51
C GLU A 133 5.29 11.08 -28.37
N GLY A 134 5.70 10.68 -27.17
CA GLY A 134 5.67 11.52 -25.97
C GLY A 134 4.28 11.65 -25.32
N LEU A 135 4.26 12.25 -24.13
CA LEU A 135 3.06 12.35 -23.30
C LEU A 135 1.95 13.18 -23.94
N GLU A 136 2.29 14.26 -24.64
CA GLU A 136 1.32 15.20 -25.22
C GLU A 136 0.46 14.53 -26.30
N GLN A 137 1.08 13.69 -27.14
CA GLN A 137 0.36 12.94 -28.15
C GLN A 137 -0.56 11.87 -27.54
N LEU A 138 -0.09 11.20 -26.47
CA LEU A 138 -0.92 10.25 -25.74
C LEU A 138 -2.10 10.93 -25.05
N CYS A 139 -1.92 12.13 -24.49
CA CYS A 139 -3.02 12.92 -23.96
C CYS A 139 -4.06 13.29 -25.04
N SER A 140 -3.60 13.64 -26.24
CA SER A 140 -4.48 13.92 -27.38
C SER A 140 -5.29 12.68 -27.81
N LYS A 141 -4.67 11.50 -27.81
CA LYS A 141 -5.37 10.23 -28.07
C LYS A 141 -6.39 9.91 -26.97
N LEU A 142 -6.02 10.13 -25.70
CA LEU A 142 -6.94 9.92 -24.59
C LEU A 142 -8.16 10.85 -24.70
N LYS A 143 -7.97 12.11 -25.11
CA LYS A 143 -9.06 13.05 -25.34
C LYS A 143 -10.07 12.56 -26.39
N LEU A 144 -9.60 11.83 -27.40
CA LEU A 144 -10.46 11.26 -28.45
C LEU A 144 -11.17 9.98 -27.98
N LEU A 145 -10.47 9.10 -27.26
CA LEU A 145 -10.98 7.79 -26.86
C LEU A 145 -11.83 7.84 -25.59
N ASP A 146 -11.48 8.73 -24.65
CA ASP A 146 -12.19 8.90 -23.36
C ASP A 146 -12.15 10.37 -22.92
N PRO A 147 -12.97 11.24 -23.53
CA PRO A 147 -13.02 12.67 -23.19
C PRO A 147 -13.38 12.93 -21.72
N GLU A 148 -14.18 12.06 -21.11
CA GLU A 148 -14.59 12.19 -19.73
C GLU A 148 -13.41 11.99 -18.79
N TYR A 149 -12.63 10.92 -18.99
CA TYR A 149 -11.43 10.69 -18.19
C TYR A 149 -10.35 11.72 -18.44
N TYR A 150 -10.18 12.16 -19.68
CA TYR A 150 -9.24 13.24 -20.04
C TYR A 150 -9.46 14.51 -19.20
N ASN A 151 -10.72 14.90 -18.95
CA ASN A 151 -11.05 16.09 -18.21
C ASN A 151 -10.78 16.02 -16.70
N ILE A 152 -10.58 14.82 -16.15
CA ILE A 152 -10.40 14.60 -14.70
C ILE A 152 -9.03 14.03 -14.32
N VAL A 153 -8.30 13.45 -15.26
CA VAL A 153 -6.99 12.87 -15.01
C VAL A 153 -5.92 13.96 -14.90
N ASP A 154 -4.93 13.71 -14.05
CA ASP A 154 -3.70 14.52 -14.06
C ASP A 154 -2.90 14.19 -15.33
N LEU A 155 -3.00 15.05 -16.32
CA LEU A 155 -2.33 14.91 -17.62
C LEU A 155 -0.79 14.96 -17.54
N LYS A 156 -0.23 15.43 -16.41
CA LYS A 156 1.22 15.40 -16.15
C LYS A 156 1.67 14.05 -15.57
N ASN A 157 0.75 13.13 -15.33
CA ASN A 157 1.04 11.80 -14.82
C ASN A 157 1.00 10.76 -15.96
N PRO A 158 2.15 10.42 -16.58
CA PRO A 158 2.17 9.50 -17.72
C PRO A 158 1.60 8.13 -17.38
N LYS A 159 1.82 7.63 -16.17
CA LYS A 159 1.32 6.31 -15.76
C LYS A 159 -0.21 6.24 -15.81
N ARG A 160 -0.90 7.31 -15.41
CA ARG A 160 -2.38 7.35 -15.45
C ARG A 160 -2.92 7.48 -16.86
N VAL A 161 -2.27 8.30 -17.69
CA VAL A 161 -2.64 8.48 -19.11
C VAL A 161 -2.43 7.18 -19.88
N ILE A 162 -1.26 6.56 -19.73
CA ILE A 162 -0.92 5.28 -20.37
C ILE A 162 -1.91 4.20 -19.96
N HIS A 163 -2.15 4.03 -18.64
CA HIS A 163 -3.07 3.00 -18.15
C HIS A 163 -4.49 3.14 -18.71
N ALA A 164 -5.01 4.35 -18.79
CA ALA A 164 -6.32 4.58 -19.39
C ALA A 164 -6.34 4.21 -20.88
N LEU A 165 -5.30 4.55 -21.62
CA LEU A 165 -5.15 4.16 -23.02
C LEU A 165 -5.01 2.65 -23.20
N GLU A 166 -4.21 1.98 -22.34
CA GLU A 166 -4.09 0.51 -22.33
C GLU A 166 -5.47 -0.15 -22.28
N ILE A 167 -6.32 0.29 -21.35
CA ILE A 167 -7.68 -0.24 -21.22
C ILE A 167 -8.54 0.08 -22.44
N CYS A 168 -8.48 1.32 -22.95
CA CYS A 168 -9.23 1.69 -24.15
C CYS A 168 -8.84 0.83 -25.38
N TYR A 169 -7.54 0.64 -25.61
CA TYR A 169 -7.04 -0.14 -26.74
C TYR A 169 -7.35 -1.64 -26.61
N MET A 170 -7.17 -2.20 -25.41
CA MET A 170 -7.41 -3.61 -25.16
C MET A 170 -8.89 -3.98 -25.26
N THR A 171 -9.78 -3.13 -24.75
CA THR A 171 -11.20 -3.46 -24.58
C THR A 171 -12.12 -2.85 -25.65
N GLY A 172 -11.66 -1.83 -26.35
CA GLY A 172 -12.50 -1.02 -27.23
C GLY A 172 -13.54 -0.15 -26.51
N LYS A 173 -13.45 -0.06 -25.15
CA LYS A 173 -14.35 0.73 -24.30
C LYS A 173 -13.58 1.86 -23.63
N THR A 174 -14.29 2.90 -23.19
CA THR A 174 -13.67 3.98 -22.40
C THR A 174 -13.20 3.46 -21.04
N TYR A 175 -12.08 3.96 -20.54
CA TYR A 175 -11.64 3.68 -19.17
C TYR A 175 -12.69 4.14 -18.13
N THR A 176 -13.35 5.26 -18.39
CA THR A 176 -14.46 5.77 -17.58
C THR A 176 -15.56 4.74 -17.38
N SER A 177 -15.89 3.93 -18.41
CA SER A 177 -16.98 2.93 -18.30
C SER A 177 -16.71 1.83 -17.27
N PHE A 178 -15.43 1.59 -16.92
CA PHE A 178 -15.04 0.65 -15.87
C PHE A 178 -14.94 1.31 -14.49
N ARG A 179 -14.94 2.64 -14.41
CA ARG A 179 -14.82 3.39 -13.16
C ARG A 179 -16.19 3.66 -12.54
N THR A 180 -16.82 2.62 -12.04
CA THR A 180 -18.17 2.70 -11.45
C THR A 180 -18.18 3.42 -10.11
N ARG A 181 -17.06 3.43 -9.37
CA ARG A 181 -16.91 4.01 -8.02
C ARG A 181 -17.95 3.47 -7.03
N THR A 182 -18.46 2.27 -7.29
CA THR A 182 -19.41 1.61 -6.40
C THR A 182 -18.68 0.94 -5.25
N THR A 183 -19.20 1.10 -4.04
CA THR A 183 -18.72 0.35 -2.89
C THR A 183 -19.32 -1.06 -2.96
N LYS A 184 -18.45 -2.08 -2.95
CA LYS A 184 -18.84 -3.48 -2.90
C LYS A 184 -19.28 -3.82 -1.47
N GLU A 185 -20.41 -4.50 -1.31
CA GLU A 185 -20.80 -5.06 -0.02
C GLU A 185 -19.82 -6.14 0.42
N ARG A 186 -19.51 -6.17 1.72
CA ARG A 186 -18.63 -7.18 2.32
C ARG A 186 -19.43 -8.15 3.17
N PRO A 187 -19.14 -9.47 3.11
CA PRO A 187 -19.87 -10.47 3.88
C PRO A 187 -19.46 -10.49 5.37
N PHE A 188 -18.79 -9.45 5.85
CA PHE A 188 -18.34 -9.28 7.22
C PHE A 188 -18.46 -7.81 7.66
N ARG A 189 -18.52 -7.62 8.95
CA ARG A 189 -18.46 -6.28 9.56
C ARG A 189 -17.05 -5.72 9.50
N ILE A 190 -16.92 -4.42 9.36
CA ILE A 190 -15.62 -3.73 9.38
C ILE A 190 -15.60 -2.74 10.55
N ILE A 191 -14.58 -2.88 11.42
CA ILE A 191 -14.27 -1.92 12.49
C ILE A 191 -12.96 -1.23 12.11
N LYS A 192 -12.99 0.09 11.93
CA LYS A 192 -11.83 0.87 11.50
C LYS A 192 -11.23 1.66 12.66
N ILE A 193 -9.98 1.33 13.00
CA ILE A 193 -9.18 2.00 14.02
C ILE A 193 -8.05 2.76 13.33
N GLY A 194 -8.04 4.07 13.47
CA GLY A 194 -6.98 4.93 12.98
C GLY A 194 -6.00 5.30 14.08
N LEU A 195 -4.70 5.21 13.80
CA LEU A 195 -3.67 5.68 14.73
C LEU A 195 -3.12 7.03 14.26
N THR A 196 -2.97 7.93 15.21
CA THR A 196 -2.38 9.26 15.02
C THR A 196 -1.44 9.61 16.15
N ARG A 197 -0.46 10.46 15.88
CA ARG A 197 0.46 11.09 16.83
C ARG A 197 0.60 12.55 16.50
N ASP A 198 1.08 13.34 17.43
CA ASP A 198 1.49 14.70 17.16
C ASP A 198 2.56 14.72 16.06
N ARG A 199 2.54 15.78 15.26
CA ARG A 199 3.38 15.87 14.05
C ARG A 199 4.87 15.77 14.36
N GLU A 200 5.33 16.43 15.38
CA GLU A 200 6.73 16.43 15.79
C GLU A 200 7.16 15.04 16.25
N GLU A 201 6.37 14.44 17.13
CA GLU A 201 6.62 13.07 17.60
C GLU A 201 6.68 12.06 16.45
N LEU A 202 5.70 12.12 15.53
CA LEU A 202 5.69 11.23 14.37
C LEU A 202 6.94 11.41 13.50
N TYR A 203 7.37 12.66 13.28
CA TYR A 203 8.55 12.95 12.46
C TYR A 203 9.84 12.47 13.10
N ASP A 204 9.98 12.62 14.42
CA ASP A 204 11.14 12.10 15.15
C ASP A 204 11.20 10.58 15.09
N ARG A 205 10.07 9.91 15.21
CA ARG A 205 9.97 8.45 15.06
C ARG A 205 10.35 7.99 13.65
N ILE A 206 9.85 8.69 12.62
CA ILE A 206 10.22 8.41 11.22
C ILE A 206 11.72 8.57 11.02
N ASN A 207 12.31 9.67 11.51
CA ASN A 207 13.74 9.93 11.35
C ASN A 207 14.58 8.85 12.03
N ARG A 208 14.30 8.54 13.32
CA ARG A 208 14.99 7.49 14.07
C ARG A 208 14.89 6.12 13.39
N ARG A 209 13.71 5.78 12.87
CA ARG A 209 13.50 4.53 12.13
C ARG A 209 14.39 4.43 10.89
N VAL A 210 14.58 5.53 10.15
CA VAL A 210 15.51 5.54 9.00
C VAL A 210 16.94 5.31 9.46
N ASP A 211 17.36 5.92 10.57
CA ASP A 211 18.70 5.69 11.14
C ASP A 211 18.88 4.23 11.61
N GLU A 212 17.82 3.61 12.15
CA GLU A 212 17.82 2.18 12.51
C GLU A 212 17.92 1.30 11.26
N MET A 213 17.14 1.55 10.21
CA MET A 213 17.23 0.83 8.94
C MET A 213 18.63 0.89 8.34
N MET A 214 19.30 2.02 8.43
CA MET A 214 20.69 2.13 7.96
C MET A 214 21.65 1.24 8.76
N LYS A 215 21.48 1.17 10.09
CA LYS A 215 22.27 0.28 10.95
C LYS A 215 21.97 -1.20 10.70
N GLU A 216 20.74 -1.53 10.37
CA GLU A 216 20.29 -2.89 10.05
C GLU A 216 20.75 -3.34 8.66
N GLY A 217 21.27 -2.45 7.81
CA GLY A 217 21.84 -2.78 6.51
C GLY A 217 20.97 -2.41 5.31
N LEU A 218 20.17 -1.35 5.38
CA LEU A 218 19.36 -0.88 4.25
C LEU A 218 20.19 -0.66 2.97
N LEU A 219 21.42 -0.16 3.10
CA LEU A 219 22.30 0.03 1.95
C LEU A 219 22.67 -1.30 1.29
N GLU A 220 22.97 -2.32 2.08
CA GLU A 220 23.33 -3.65 1.56
C GLU A 220 22.09 -4.34 0.94
N GLU A 221 20.92 -4.17 1.55
CA GLU A 221 19.67 -4.63 0.95
C GLU A 221 19.40 -3.93 -0.39
N ALA A 222 19.59 -2.61 -0.47
CA ALA A 222 19.43 -1.87 -1.72
C ALA A 222 20.44 -2.30 -2.80
N LYS A 223 21.70 -2.59 -2.43
CA LYS A 223 22.70 -3.13 -3.35
C LYS A 223 22.31 -4.50 -3.90
N SER A 224 21.75 -5.36 -3.08
CA SER A 224 21.37 -6.73 -3.49
C SER A 224 20.27 -6.75 -4.55
N VAL A 225 19.44 -5.70 -4.62
CA VAL A 225 18.33 -5.57 -5.56
C VAL A 225 18.57 -4.50 -6.64
N TYR A 226 19.77 -3.95 -6.71
CA TYR A 226 20.09 -2.81 -7.58
C TYR A 226 19.89 -3.08 -9.07
N GLU A 227 20.17 -4.29 -9.53
CA GLU A 227 19.93 -4.69 -10.93
C GLU A 227 18.46 -4.56 -11.35
N TYR A 228 17.54 -4.66 -10.38
CA TYR A 228 16.10 -4.53 -10.56
C TYR A 228 15.55 -3.12 -10.32
N LYS A 229 16.41 -2.09 -10.19
CA LYS A 229 16.02 -0.72 -9.80
C LYS A 229 14.93 -0.08 -10.68
N HIS A 230 14.77 -0.56 -11.90
CA HIS A 230 13.77 -0.10 -12.85
C HIS A 230 12.35 -0.66 -12.58
N LEU A 231 12.23 -1.72 -11.78
CA LEU A 231 10.96 -2.36 -11.50
C LEU A 231 10.07 -1.49 -10.61
N ASN A 232 8.76 -1.61 -10.83
CA ASN A 232 7.77 -0.88 -10.02
C ASN A 232 7.76 -1.29 -8.54
N SER A 233 8.11 -2.53 -8.22
CA SER A 233 8.30 -3.03 -6.85
C SER A 233 9.28 -2.17 -6.04
N LEU A 234 10.33 -1.69 -6.69
CA LEU A 234 11.40 -0.86 -6.10
C LEU A 234 11.15 0.66 -6.22
N ASN A 235 10.06 1.07 -6.88
CA ASN A 235 9.69 2.48 -6.95
C ASN A 235 9.05 2.94 -5.62
N THR A 236 9.80 2.93 -4.54
CA THR A 236 9.36 3.27 -3.19
C THR A 236 10.43 4.03 -2.42
N VAL A 237 10.03 4.74 -1.36
CA VAL A 237 10.95 5.46 -0.47
C VAL A 237 11.89 4.46 0.20
N GLY A 238 13.14 4.85 0.34
CA GLY A 238 14.23 4.02 0.82
C GLY A 238 15.11 3.56 -0.33
N TYR A 239 14.56 2.77 -1.24
CA TYR A 239 15.33 2.19 -2.34
C TYR A 239 15.66 3.21 -3.43
N LYS A 240 14.71 4.05 -3.83
CA LYS A 240 14.97 5.08 -4.85
C LYS A 240 16.10 6.02 -4.48
N GLU A 241 16.14 6.43 -3.25
CA GLU A 241 17.17 7.33 -2.73
C GLU A 241 18.52 6.61 -2.64
N MET A 242 18.54 5.34 -2.20
CA MET A 242 19.75 4.52 -2.20
C MET A 242 20.27 4.27 -3.61
N PHE A 243 19.40 4.09 -4.60
CA PHE A 243 19.82 3.95 -6.00
C PHE A 243 20.46 5.23 -6.55
N GLN A 244 19.99 6.42 -6.18
CA GLN A 244 20.64 7.67 -6.56
C GLN A 244 22.06 7.78 -5.97
N TYR A 245 22.28 7.28 -4.76
CA TYR A 245 23.61 7.15 -4.20
C TYR A 245 24.46 6.12 -4.97
N LEU A 246 23.92 4.95 -5.28
CA LEU A 246 24.63 3.89 -6.01
C LEU A 246 24.94 4.27 -7.46
N ASP A 247 24.11 5.12 -8.07
CA ASP A 247 24.35 5.73 -9.39
C ASP A 247 25.43 6.82 -9.35
N GLY A 248 25.90 7.24 -8.16
CA GLY A 248 26.89 8.29 -7.99
C GLY A 248 26.34 9.74 -8.08
N GLU A 249 25.00 9.87 -8.16
CA GLU A 249 24.33 11.18 -8.25
C GLU A 249 24.28 11.91 -6.90
N TRP A 250 24.17 11.15 -5.80
CA TRP A 250 24.04 11.69 -4.45
C TRP A 250 25.12 11.15 -3.51
N THR A 251 25.43 11.91 -2.46
CA THR A 251 26.18 11.37 -1.31
C THR A 251 25.26 10.50 -0.46
N LEU A 252 25.83 9.59 0.32
CA LEU A 252 25.07 8.72 1.22
C LEU A 252 24.26 9.52 2.25
N ASP A 253 24.88 10.52 2.87
CA ASP A 253 24.22 11.37 3.86
C ASP A 253 23.03 12.11 3.25
N PHE A 254 23.18 12.62 2.02
CA PHE A 254 22.11 13.29 1.32
C PHE A 254 20.95 12.31 0.99
N ALA A 255 21.27 11.09 0.56
CA ALA A 255 20.26 10.06 0.32
C ALA A 255 19.47 9.70 1.59
N ILE A 256 20.15 9.55 2.73
CA ILE A 256 19.53 9.29 4.04
C ILE A 256 18.56 10.44 4.42
N GLU A 257 19.01 11.68 4.31
CA GLU A 257 18.15 12.83 4.60
C GLU A 257 16.94 12.91 3.65
N LYS A 258 17.11 12.52 2.38
CA LYS A 258 16.00 12.43 1.43
C LYS A 258 15.02 11.31 1.79
N ILE A 259 15.47 10.16 2.27
CA ILE A 259 14.60 9.09 2.78
C ILE A 259 13.75 9.61 3.95
N LYS A 260 14.38 10.28 4.94
CA LYS A 260 13.66 10.90 6.06
C LYS A 260 12.61 11.90 5.56
N GLN A 261 13.00 12.81 4.67
CA GLN A 261 12.11 13.80 4.08
C GLN A 261 10.93 13.17 3.35
N ASN A 262 11.19 12.20 2.47
CA ASN A 262 10.18 11.54 1.65
C ASN A 262 9.25 10.65 2.47
N SER A 263 9.77 10.02 3.54
CA SER A 263 8.95 9.27 4.51
C SER A 263 7.98 10.19 5.27
N ARG A 264 8.40 11.38 5.68
CA ARG A 264 7.50 12.40 6.28
C ARG A 264 6.46 12.91 5.28
N ILE A 265 6.83 13.08 4.01
CA ILE A 265 5.87 13.44 2.96
C ILE A 265 4.85 12.32 2.74
N TYR A 266 5.30 11.07 2.71
CA TYR A 266 4.43 9.92 2.54
C TYR A 266 3.46 9.76 3.71
N SER A 267 3.93 9.93 4.95
CA SER A 267 3.07 9.89 6.14
C SER A 267 1.94 10.93 6.09
N ARG A 268 2.21 12.14 5.58
CA ARG A 268 1.18 13.17 5.39
C ARG A 268 0.15 12.76 4.33
N LYS A 269 0.61 12.15 3.21
CA LYS A 269 -0.29 11.65 2.17
C LYS A 269 -1.21 10.56 2.72
N GLN A 270 -0.68 9.63 3.52
CA GLN A 270 -1.48 8.61 4.20
C GLN A 270 -2.55 9.23 5.11
N MET A 271 -2.17 10.19 5.97
CA MET A 271 -3.11 10.88 6.87
C MET A 271 -4.18 11.65 6.10
N THR A 272 -3.80 12.36 5.02
CA THR A 272 -4.76 13.07 4.17
C THR A 272 -5.75 12.10 3.51
N TRP A 273 -5.30 10.91 3.15
CA TRP A 273 -6.16 9.90 2.55
C TRP A 273 -7.13 9.30 3.57
N PHE A 274 -6.60 8.81 4.68
CA PHE A 274 -7.42 8.13 5.69
C PHE A 274 -8.42 9.06 6.39
N LYS A 275 -8.09 10.34 6.58
CA LYS A 275 -9.01 11.34 7.16
C LYS A 275 -10.26 11.63 6.31
N ARG A 276 -10.32 11.15 5.06
CA ARG A 276 -11.53 11.25 4.22
C ARG A 276 -12.61 10.25 4.63
N ASP A 277 -12.23 9.21 5.34
CA ASP A 277 -13.13 8.17 5.81
C ASP A 277 -13.61 8.54 7.23
N THR A 278 -14.88 8.89 7.34
CA THR A 278 -15.51 9.33 8.60
C THR A 278 -15.82 8.18 9.55
N ASP A 279 -15.77 6.93 9.07
CA ASP A 279 -16.03 5.74 9.88
C ASP A 279 -14.81 5.32 10.72
N ILE A 280 -13.69 6.00 10.58
CA ILE A 280 -12.47 5.71 11.33
C ILE A 280 -12.52 6.40 12.70
N THR A 281 -12.43 5.61 13.75
CA THR A 281 -12.20 6.12 15.11
C THR A 281 -10.69 6.26 15.36
N TRP A 282 -10.27 7.47 15.71
CA TRP A 282 -8.85 7.82 15.85
C TRP A 282 -8.38 7.77 17.29
N PHE A 283 -7.21 7.13 17.50
CA PHE A 283 -6.57 6.99 18.82
C PHE A 283 -5.08 7.32 18.75
N HIS A 284 -4.52 7.69 19.90
CA HIS A 284 -3.08 7.63 20.08
C HIS A 284 -2.66 6.18 20.32
N PRO A 285 -1.53 5.70 19.78
CA PRO A 285 -1.11 4.29 19.96
C PRO A 285 -0.90 3.84 21.40
N ASP A 286 -0.66 4.78 22.32
CA ASP A 286 -0.45 4.49 23.73
C ASP A 286 -1.78 4.26 24.48
N GLN A 287 -2.93 4.58 23.88
CA GLN A 287 -4.28 4.34 24.41
C GLN A 287 -4.74 2.89 24.18
N LYS A 288 -3.90 1.91 24.47
CA LYS A 288 -4.16 0.49 24.16
C LYS A 288 -5.42 -0.02 24.83
N GLU A 289 -5.66 0.30 26.10
CA GLU A 289 -6.84 -0.13 26.84
C GLU A 289 -8.12 0.48 26.26
N GLU A 290 -8.10 1.76 25.91
CA GLU A 290 -9.24 2.43 25.29
C GLU A 290 -9.57 1.84 23.92
N ILE A 291 -8.55 1.52 23.13
CA ILE A 291 -8.70 0.87 21.83
C ILE A 291 -9.35 -0.52 22.01
N MET A 292 -8.84 -1.33 22.94
CA MET A 292 -9.38 -2.66 23.18
C MET A 292 -10.83 -2.59 23.72
N ASN A 293 -11.14 -1.67 24.62
CA ASN A 293 -12.49 -1.44 25.10
C ASN A 293 -13.44 -0.99 23.99
N HIS A 294 -12.97 -0.10 23.10
CA HIS A 294 -13.73 0.34 21.94
C HIS A 294 -14.06 -0.83 21.00
N ILE A 295 -13.08 -1.68 20.70
CA ILE A 295 -13.27 -2.87 19.86
C ILE A 295 -14.29 -3.83 20.52
N ASN A 296 -14.11 -4.15 21.81
CA ASN A 296 -14.98 -5.08 22.52
C ASN A 296 -16.42 -4.55 22.61
N ASN A 297 -16.63 -3.27 22.83
CA ASN A 297 -17.95 -2.64 22.85
C ASN A 297 -18.64 -2.68 21.48
N LEU A 298 -17.84 -2.64 20.40
CA LEU A 298 -18.40 -2.79 19.05
C LEU A 298 -18.69 -4.24 18.69
N LEU A 299 -18.00 -5.21 19.28
CA LEU A 299 -18.23 -6.65 19.03
C LEU A 299 -19.41 -7.20 19.83
N SER A 300 -19.71 -6.62 20.99
CA SER A 300 -20.90 -6.96 21.79
C SER A 300 -22.18 -6.46 21.13
#